data_1c729259a291484541d64ebe5cc27f20
#
_entry.id   1c729259a291484541d64ebe5cc27f20
#
_cell.length_a   1.000
_cell.length_b   1.000
_cell.length_c   1.000
_cell.angle_alpha   90.00
_cell.angle_beta   90.00
_cell.angle_gamma   90.00
#
_symmetry.space_group_name_H-M   'P 1'
#
loop_
_entity.id
_entity.type
_entity.pdbx_description
1 polymer ?
#
loop_
_entity_poly.entity_id
_entity_poly.type
_entity_poly.pdbx_seq_one_letter_code
_entity_poly.pdbx_strand_id
1 'polypeptide(L)'
;MKNPHLVIKKSSRLLQIYDDKNLIKTYKIALGFAPKKDKEIEGDGKTPEGEFYVFTKNENSKFHLSLGISYPNIEDAKRGLKEQIITQKEHDTIVEAIRQKQMPPQKTKLGGEIYLHGGGISSDWTEGCVALKNEEIKEIFDAIPIGATVKILP
;
A
#
# COMPACT_ATOMS: atom_id res chain seq x y z
N MET A 1 5.56 11.77 -17.43
CA MET A 1 4.72 10.58 -17.58
C MET A 1 3.25 11.01 -17.57
N LYS A 2 2.45 10.40 -18.45
CA LYS A 2 1.03 10.78 -18.61
C LYS A 2 0.10 10.02 -17.66
N ASN A 3 0.38 8.74 -17.41
CA ASN A 3 -0.46 7.90 -16.56
C ASN A 3 0.41 6.94 -15.73
N PRO A 4 1.19 7.49 -14.78
CA PRO A 4 2.07 6.66 -13.96
C PRO A 4 1.28 5.84 -12.94
N HIS A 5 1.67 4.58 -12.77
CA HIS A 5 1.11 3.71 -11.75
C HIS A 5 2.15 2.70 -11.30
N LEU A 6 1.87 2.03 -10.20
CA LEU A 6 2.78 1.08 -9.58
C LEU A 6 2.24 -0.34 -9.62
N VAL A 7 3.13 -1.30 -9.85
CA VAL A 7 2.83 -2.73 -9.71
C VAL A 7 3.87 -3.31 -8.76
N ILE A 8 3.40 -3.95 -7.69
CA ILE A 8 4.24 -4.59 -6.69
C ILE A 8 4.03 -6.10 -6.80
N LYS A 9 5.13 -6.83 -6.90
CA LYS A 9 5.15 -8.30 -6.96
C LYS A 9 5.82 -8.81 -5.69
N LYS A 10 5.02 -9.30 -4.74
CA LYS A 10 5.50 -9.66 -3.42
C LYS A 10 6.51 -10.80 -3.45
N SER A 11 6.20 -11.89 -4.14
CA SER A 11 7.08 -13.06 -4.19
C SER A 11 8.45 -12.76 -4.79
N SER A 12 8.49 -11.83 -5.74
CA SER A 12 9.74 -11.42 -6.40
C SER A 12 10.45 -10.28 -5.67
N ARG A 13 9.81 -9.66 -4.68
CA ARG A 13 10.31 -8.46 -3.98
C ARG A 13 10.63 -7.34 -4.95
N LEU A 14 9.69 -7.04 -5.86
CA LEU A 14 9.86 -6.00 -6.88
C LEU A 14 8.73 -4.99 -6.83
N LEU A 15 9.08 -3.72 -7.05
CA LEU A 15 8.14 -2.64 -7.31
C LEU A 15 8.49 -2.05 -8.68
N GLN A 16 7.48 -1.92 -9.54
CA GLN A 16 7.67 -1.45 -10.90
C GLN A 16 6.85 -0.19 -11.15
N ILE A 17 7.47 0.82 -11.74
CA ILE A 17 6.77 2.00 -12.23
C ILE A 17 6.41 1.75 -13.70
N TYR A 18 5.13 1.93 -14.02
CA TYR A 18 4.63 1.90 -15.39
C TYR A 18 4.07 3.27 -15.77
N ASP A 19 4.19 3.63 -17.03
CA ASP A 19 3.47 4.75 -17.65
C ASP A 19 2.61 4.14 -18.74
N ASP A 20 1.30 4.10 -18.51
CA ASP A 20 0.37 3.29 -19.32
C ASP A 20 0.86 1.83 -19.36
N LYS A 21 1.23 1.31 -20.53
CA LYS A 21 1.72 -0.06 -20.70
C LYS A 21 3.24 -0.18 -20.65
N ASN A 22 3.95 0.93 -20.52
CA ASN A 22 5.40 0.97 -20.63
C ASN A 22 6.05 0.83 -19.26
N LEU A 23 6.88 -0.19 -19.09
CA LEU A 23 7.69 -0.34 -17.89
C LEU A 23 8.81 0.73 -17.90
N ILE A 24 8.81 1.57 -16.86
CA ILE A 24 9.79 2.66 -16.73
C ILE A 24 10.98 2.22 -15.90
N LYS A 25 10.75 1.64 -14.72
CA LYS A 25 11.81 1.23 -13.82
C LYS A 25 11.35 0.16 -12.85
N THR A 26 12.29 -0.68 -12.39
CA THR A 26 12.05 -1.73 -11.41
C THR A 26 12.96 -1.51 -10.21
N TYR A 27 12.40 -1.69 -9.01
CA TYR A 27 13.10 -1.53 -7.72
C TYR A 27 12.97 -2.80 -6.90
N LYS A 28 13.97 -3.08 -6.08
CA LYS A 28 13.89 -4.11 -5.06
C LYS A 28 13.23 -3.55 -3.81
N ILE A 29 12.44 -4.36 -3.13
CA ILE A 29 11.68 -3.95 -1.95
C ILE A 29 11.80 -4.95 -0.82
N ALA A 30 11.44 -4.51 0.39
CA ALA A 30 11.19 -5.37 1.53
C ALA A 30 9.72 -5.23 1.94
N LEU A 31 9.19 -6.25 2.57
CA LEU A 31 7.78 -6.36 2.93
C LEU A 31 7.58 -6.44 4.44
N GLY A 32 6.34 -6.68 4.86
CA GLY A 32 6.02 -6.96 6.26
C GLY A 32 6.70 -8.25 6.76
N PHE A 33 6.83 -8.38 8.06
CA PHE A 33 7.56 -9.51 8.67
C PHE A 33 6.88 -10.87 8.42
N ALA A 34 5.61 -10.89 8.01
CA ALA A 34 4.90 -12.09 7.57
C ALA A 34 4.48 -11.89 6.10
N PRO A 35 5.45 -12.02 5.16
CA PRO A 35 5.25 -11.52 3.79
C PRO A 35 4.31 -12.33 2.91
N LYS A 36 4.00 -13.56 3.31
CA LYS A 36 3.12 -14.42 2.51
C LYS A 36 1.65 -14.14 2.82
N LYS A 37 0.80 -14.27 1.81
CA LYS A 37 -0.66 -14.09 1.90
C LYS A 37 -1.08 -12.64 2.05
N ASP A 38 -2.36 -12.39 1.87
CA ASP A 38 -2.96 -11.08 1.96
C ASP A 38 -3.15 -10.66 3.42
N LYS A 39 -2.98 -9.36 3.67
CA LYS A 39 -3.27 -8.76 4.97
C LYS A 39 -4.75 -8.91 5.31
N GLU A 40 -5.05 -9.36 6.51
CA GLU A 40 -6.42 -9.61 6.97
C GLU A 40 -6.82 -8.73 8.15
N ILE A 41 -5.91 -8.51 9.11
CA ILE A 41 -6.19 -7.78 10.35
C ILE A 41 -4.99 -6.94 10.79
N GLU A 42 -5.26 -6.02 11.70
CA GLU A 42 -4.22 -5.23 12.37
C GLU A 42 -3.22 -6.15 13.07
N GLY A 43 -1.93 -5.84 12.90
CA GLY A 43 -0.86 -6.53 13.61
C GLY A 43 -0.42 -7.86 13.03
N ASP A 44 -0.97 -8.29 11.89
CA ASP A 44 -0.61 -9.58 11.29
C ASP A 44 0.74 -9.57 10.56
N GLY A 45 1.35 -8.40 10.38
CA GLY A 45 2.65 -8.28 9.72
C GLY A 45 2.64 -8.55 8.23
N LYS A 46 1.47 -8.62 7.63
CA LYS A 46 1.31 -8.92 6.21
C LYS A 46 1.15 -7.65 5.41
N THR A 47 1.77 -7.62 4.22
CA THR A 47 1.56 -6.58 3.23
C THR A 47 0.32 -6.95 2.43
N PRO A 48 -0.66 -6.02 2.27
CA PRO A 48 -1.90 -6.35 1.57
C PRO A 48 -1.70 -6.64 0.10
N GLU A 49 -2.62 -7.42 -0.47
CA GLU A 49 -2.70 -7.72 -1.89
C GLU A 49 -4.00 -7.12 -2.43
N GLY A 50 -3.98 -6.68 -3.67
CA GLY A 50 -5.15 -6.10 -4.31
C GLY A 50 -4.83 -4.82 -5.04
N GLU A 51 -5.86 -4.03 -5.32
CA GLU A 51 -5.75 -2.76 -6.02
C GLU A 51 -6.05 -1.61 -5.08
N PHE A 52 -5.14 -0.64 -5.06
CA PHE A 52 -5.18 0.51 -4.17
C PHE A 52 -4.81 1.76 -4.96
N TYR A 53 -4.85 2.92 -4.30
CA TYR A 53 -4.34 4.17 -4.86
C TYR A 53 -3.53 4.91 -3.78
N VAL A 54 -2.70 5.84 -4.22
CA VAL A 54 -1.94 6.71 -3.31
C VAL A 54 -2.89 7.79 -2.80
N PHE A 55 -3.15 7.84 -1.50
CA PHE A 55 -4.03 8.87 -0.93
C PHE A 55 -3.26 10.04 -0.31
N THR A 56 -1.99 9.85 0.01
CA THR A 56 -1.17 10.91 0.61
C THR A 56 0.32 10.71 0.31
N LYS A 57 1.06 11.82 0.37
CA LYS A 57 2.53 11.83 0.30
C LYS A 57 3.05 12.64 1.48
N ASN A 58 4.02 12.11 2.21
CA ASN A 58 4.56 12.74 3.42
C ASN A 58 6.08 12.87 3.34
N GLU A 59 6.57 14.11 3.41
CA GLU A 59 8.01 14.41 3.39
C GLU A 59 8.68 14.26 4.75
N ASN A 60 7.91 14.19 5.82
CA ASN A 60 8.39 14.18 7.21
C ASN A 60 8.07 12.85 7.91
N SER A 61 8.07 11.75 7.16
CA SER A 61 7.80 10.46 7.76
C SER A 61 9.00 9.97 8.58
N LYS A 62 8.73 9.07 9.54
CA LYS A 62 9.75 8.43 10.36
C LYS A 62 10.83 7.72 9.53
N PHE A 63 10.46 7.19 8.36
CA PHE A 63 11.35 6.44 7.48
C PHE A 63 11.62 7.22 6.19
N HIS A 64 11.97 8.50 6.31
CA HIS A 64 12.28 9.41 5.21
C HIS A 64 10.98 9.82 4.49
N LEU A 65 10.89 9.64 3.18
CA LEU A 65 9.68 9.96 2.41
C LEU A 65 8.69 8.80 2.46
N SER A 66 7.39 9.09 2.38
CA SER A 66 6.39 8.04 2.32
C SER A 66 5.21 8.39 1.42
N LEU A 67 4.63 7.34 0.82
CA LEU A 67 3.37 7.42 0.07
C LEU A 67 2.38 6.46 0.75
N GLY A 68 1.25 6.99 1.21
CA GLY A 68 0.20 6.17 1.83
C GLY A 68 -0.68 5.52 0.77
N ILE A 69 -0.94 4.23 0.90
CA ILE A 69 -1.85 3.51 0.01
C ILE A 69 -3.17 3.21 0.69
N SER A 70 -4.23 3.09 -0.11
CA SER A 70 -5.63 3.10 0.33
C SER A 70 -6.10 1.74 0.87
N TYR A 71 -5.38 1.17 1.82
CA TYR A 71 -5.81 0.00 2.55
C TYR A 71 -6.56 0.44 3.82
N PRO A 72 -7.66 -0.19 4.23
CA PRO A 72 -8.36 -1.29 3.56
C PRO A 72 -9.18 -0.82 2.36
N ASN A 73 -9.27 -1.67 1.33
CA ASN A 73 -10.10 -1.38 0.16
C ASN A 73 -11.51 -1.97 0.31
N ILE A 74 -12.32 -1.88 -0.77
CA ILE A 74 -13.71 -2.36 -0.74
C ILE A 74 -13.78 -3.87 -0.50
N GLU A 75 -12.89 -4.65 -1.12
CA GLU A 75 -12.87 -6.10 -0.94
C GLU A 75 -12.51 -6.48 0.50
N ASP A 76 -11.56 -5.75 1.10
CA ASP A 76 -11.20 -5.93 2.51
C ASP A 76 -12.39 -5.60 3.42
N ALA A 77 -13.13 -4.56 3.12
CA ALA A 77 -14.30 -4.17 3.90
C ALA A 77 -15.40 -5.22 3.81
N LYS A 78 -15.65 -5.77 2.62
CA LYS A 78 -16.63 -6.86 2.43
C LYS A 78 -16.26 -8.08 3.25
N ARG A 79 -15.01 -8.50 3.17
CA ARG A 79 -14.50 -9.64 3.94
C ARG A 79 -14.60 -9.39 5.44
N GLY A 80 -14.17 -8.22 5.88
CA GLY A 80 -14.20 -7.85 7.30
C GLY A 80 -15.61 -7.86 7.88
N LEU A 81 -16.59 -7.37 7.11
CA LEU A 81 -17.98 -7.39 7.54
C LEU A 81 -18.51 -8.83 7.59
N LYS A 82 -18.25 -9.62 6.58
CA LYS A 82 -18.69 -11.03 6.50
C LYS A 82 -18.12 -11.84 7.66
N GLU A 83 -16.86 -11.61 8.00
CA GLU A 83 -16.17 -12.32 9.09
C GLU A 83 -16.38 -11.67 10.46
N GLN A 84 -17.21 -10.64 10.54
CA GLN A 84 -17.55 -9.93 11.78
C GLN A 84 -16.34 -9.26 12.45
N ILE A 85 -15.34 -8.88 11.67
CA ILE A 85 -14.16 -8.15 12.13
C ILE A 85 -14.50 -6.67 12.30
N ILE A 86 -15.32 -6.13 11.40
CA ILE A 86 -15.78 -4.73 11.42
C ILE A 86 -17.29 -4.65 11.45
N THR A 87 -17.81 -3.48 11.86
CA THR A 87 -19.23 -3.20 11.88
C THR A 87 -19.73 -2.78 10.49
N GLN A 88 -21.06 -2.80 10.31
CA GLN A 88 -21.68 -2.28 9.08
C GLN A 88 -21.30 -0.81 8.84
N LYS A 89 -21.27 0.00 9.90
CA LYS A 89 -20.90 1.41 9.80
C LYS A 89 -19.46 1.57 9.33
N GLU A 90 -18.56 0.79 9.87
CA GLU A 90 -17.14 0.81 9.45
C GLU A 90 -17.00 0.39 7.98
N HIS A 91 -17.70 -0.67 7.58
CA HIS A 91 -17.75 -1.10 6.17
C HIS A 91 -18.21 0.05 5.27
N ASP A 92 -19.33 0.68 5.59
CA ASP A 92 -19.91 1.73 4.76
C ASP A 92 -18.99 2.94 4.66
N THR A 93 -18.31 3.29 5.76
CA THR A 93 -17.37 4.41 5.77
C THR A 93 -16.15 4.12 4.90
N ILE A 94 -15.63 2.89 4.94
CA ILE A 94 -14.52 2.48 4.07
C ILE A 94 -14.92 2.58 2.60
N VAL A 95 -16.06 1.98 2.25
CA VAL A 95 -16.54 1.94 0.86
C VAL A 95 -16.72 3.35 0.31
N GLU A 96 -17.31 4.26 1.09
CA GLU A 96 -17.53 5.65 0.67
C GLU A 96 -16.19 6.37 0.43
N ALA A 97 -15.24 6.20 1.35
CA ALA A 97 -13.91 6.82 1.20
C ALA A 97 -13.21 6.34 -0.08
N ILE A 98 -13.25 5.04 -0.36
CA ILE A 98 -12.63 4.47 -1.56
C ILE A 98 -13.30 5.00 -2.83
N ARG A 99 -14.63 5.09 -2.84
CA ARG A 99 -15.36 5.63 -4.00
C ARG A 99 -15.00 7.08 -4.30
N GLN A 100 -14.69 7.85 -3.26
CA GLN A 100 -14.28 9.25 -3.40
C GLN A 100 -12.76 9.44 -3.51
N LYS A 101 -12.00 8.37 -3.54
CA LYS A 101 -10.54 8.38 -3.59
C LYS A 101 -9.92 9.19 -2.44
N GLN A 102 -10.49 9.07 -1.26
CA GLN A 102 -10.01 9.70 -0.03
C GLN A 102 -9.35 8.65 0.87
N MET A 103 -8.80 9.09 2.00
CA MET A 103 -8.20 8.18 2.98
C MET A 103 -9.28 7.31 3.62
N PRO A 104 -9.21 5.97 3.47
CA PRO A 104 -10.13 5.10 4.20
C PRO A 104 -9.79 5.09 5.70
N PRO A 105 -10.75 4.76 6.57
CA PRO A 105 -10.48 4.61 8.00
C PRO A 105 -9.27 3.70 8.26
N GLN A 106 -8.33 4.18 9.07
CA GLN A 106 -7.04 3.51 9.31
C GLN A 106 -6.99 2.77 10.64
N LYS A 107 -7.99 2.94 11.49
CA LYS A 107 -7.97 2.45 12.88
C LYS A 107 -8.99 1.36 13.18
N THR A 108 -9.54 0.72 12.16
CA THR A 108 -10.40 -0.44 12.37
C THR A 108 -9.56 -1.69 12.66
N LYS A 109 -10.20 -2.78 13.03
CA LYS A 109 -9.53 -4.06 13.27
C LYS A 109 -8.91 -4.67 12.01
N LEU A 110 -9.28 -4.17 10.82
CA LEU A 110 -8.61 -4.56 9.57
C LEU A 110 -7.20 -4.00 9.48
N GLY A 111 -6.91 -2.94 10.23
CA GLY A 111 -5.63 -2.24 10.18
C GLY A 111 -5.63 -1.08 9.22
N GLY A 112 -4.46 -0.53 9.02
CA GLY A 112 -4.24 0.63 8.16
C GLY A 112 -2.77 1.00 8.19
N GLU A 113 -2.49 2.27 7.82
CA GLU A 113 -1.13 2.81 7.85
C GLU A 113 -0.14 2.00 7.02
N ILE A 114 -0.57 1.58 5.84
CA ILE A 114 0.29 0.92 4.87
C ILE A 114 0.89 1.98 3.96
N TYR A 115 2.20 2.08 4.00
CA TYR A 115 2.96 3.09 3.26
C TYR A 115 4.05 2.43 2.41
N LEU A 116 4.41 3.12 1.34
CA LEU A 116 5.68 2.90 0.66
C LEU A 116 6.65 3.88 1.31
N HIS A 117 7.77 3.43 1.86
CA HIS A 117 8.69 4.30 2.57
C HIS A 117 10.15 3.85 2.46
N GLY A 118 11.07 4.66 2.96
CA GLY A 118 12.49 4.32 3.02
C GLY A 118 12.83 3.41 4.19
N GLY A 119 14.10 3.32 4.52
CA GLY A 119 14.63 2.55 5.63
C GLY A 119 15.43 1.32 5.25
N GLY A 120 15.40 0.91 3.96
CA GLY A 120 16.22 -0.18 3.45
C GLY A 120 15.50 -1.48 3.21
N ILE A 121 16.21 -2.40 2.58
CA ILE A 121 15.65 -3.64 2.04
C ILE A 121 16.41 -4.89 2.46
N SER A 122 17.16 -4.84 3.56
CA SER A 122 18.01 -5.96 3.98
C SER A 122 17.20 -7.18 4.46
N SER A 123 15.96 -7.00 4.89
CA SER A 123 15.06 -8.08 5.29
C SER A 123 13.62 -7.59 5.21
N ASP A 124 12.65 -8.51 5.30
CA ASP A 124 11.23 -8.16 5.46
C ASP A 124 10.99 -7.77 6.91
N TRP A 125 11.10 -6.47 7.21
CA TRP A 125 11.19 -5.96 8.57
C TRP A 125 10.03 -5.09 9.02
N THR A 126 9.12 -4.75 8.09
CA THR A 126 8.04 -3.83 8.41
C THR A 126 6.85 -4.53 9.07
N GLU A 127 5.88 -3.75 9.51
CA GLU A 127 4.62 -4.27 10.05
C GLU A 127 3.53 -4.44 8.97
N GLY A 128 3.92 -4.35 7.70
CA GLY A 128 3.03 -4.48 6.54
C GLY A 128 3.33 -3.49 5.43
N CYS A 129 4.10 -2.45 5.70
CA CYS A 129 4.52 -1.47 4.70
C CYS A 129 5.48 -2.08 3.68
N VAL A 130 5.67 -1.37 2.59
CA VAL A 130 6.66 -1.70 1.56
C VAL A 130 7.84 -0.77 1.73
N ALA A 131 9.01 -1.32 2.03
CA ALA A 131 10.22 -0.54 2.25
C ALA A 131 11.14 -0.57 1.03
N LEU A 132 11.81 0.56 0.80
CA LEU A 132 12.77 0.75 -0.28
C LEU A 132 14.04 1.38 0.29
N LYS A 133 15.08 1.45 -0.54
CA LYS A 133 16.25 2.26 -0.21
C LYS A 133 15.87 3.75 -0.21
N ASN A 134 16.53 4.54 0.61
CA ASN A 134 16.19 5.96 0.76
C ASN A 134 16.28 6.74 -0.56
N GLU A 135 17.30 6.50 -1.37
CA GLU A 135 17.45 7.16 -2.66
C GLU A 135 16.39 6.71 -3.66
N GLU A 136 15.86 5.50 -3.51
CA GLU A 136 14.86 4.95 -4.44
C GLU A 136 13.45 5.39 -4.09
N ILE A 137 13.11 5.48 -2.80
CA ILE A 137 11.80 6.03 -2.43
C ILE A 137 11.67 7.49 -2.88
N LYS A 138 12.78 8.24 -2.91
CA LYS A 138 12.75 9.60 -3.43
C LYS A 138 12.35 9.65 -4.90
N GLU A 139 12.87 8.74 -5.72
CA GLU A 139 12.51 8.67 -7.13
C GLU A 139 11.01 8.39 -7.31
N ILE A 140 10.48 7.46 -6.54
CA ILE A 140 9.06 7.11 -6.58
C ILE A 140 8.20 8.28 -6.08
N PHE A 141 8.60 8.89 -4.97
CA PHE A 141 7.90 10.04 -4.40
C PHE A 141 7.78 11.18 -5.42
N ASP A 142 8.86 11.47 -6.14
CA ASP A 142 8.86 12.54 -7.13
C ASP A 142 8.04 12.19 -8.39
N ALA A 143 7.99 10.92 -8.75
CA ALA A 143 7.36 10.48 -10.01
C ALA A 143 5.86 10.17 -9.87
N ILE A 144 5.39 9.75 -8.70
CA ILE A 144 4.05 9.20 -8.51
C ILE A 144 3.14 10.22 -7.84
N PRO A 145 2.04 10.63 -8.49
CA PRO A 145 1.11 11.59 -7.92
C PRO A 145 0.10 10.93 -6.97
N ILE A 146 -0.51 11.75 -6.12
CA ILE A 146 -1.69 11.33 -5.36
C ILE A 146 -2.78 10.92 -6.35
N GLY A 147 -3.45 9.81 -6.07
CA GLY A 147 -4.47 9.23 -6.94
C GLY A 147 -3.96 8.13 -7.86
N ALA A 148 -2.64 7.97 -8.00
CA ALA A 148 -2.08 6.93 -8.86
C ALA A 148 -2.44 5.54 -8.33
N THR A 149 -2.72 4.62 -9.24
CA THR A 149 -3.06 3.23 -8.90
C THR A 149 -1.82 2.47 -8.42
N VAL A 150 -2.02 1.66 -7.39
CA VAL A 150 -1.00 0.75 -6.86
C VAL A 150 -1.59 -0.66 -6.83
N LYS A 151 -1.06 -1.56 -7.64
CA LYS A 151 -1.51 -2.94 -7.69
C LYS A 151 -0.48 -3.83 -6.99
N ILE A 152 -0.92 -4.58 -5.98
CA ILE A 152 -0.04 -5.47 -5.22
C ILE A 152 -0.46 -6.91 -5.48
N LEU A 153 0.46 -7.68 -6.05
CA LEU A 153 0.27 -9.08 -6.43
C LEU A 153 1.00 -9.99 -5.45
N PRO A 154 0.50 -11.25 -5.28
CA PRO A 154 1.17 -12.25 -4.44
C PRO A 154 2.64 -12.47 -4.78
#